data_c174a416714d23b3d9b8b380b52540b5
#
_entry.id   c174a416714d23b3d9b8b380b52540b5
#
_cell.length_a   1.000
_cell.length_b   1.000
_cell.length_c   1.000
_cell.angle_alpha   90.00
_cell.angle_beta   90.00
_cell.angle_gamma   90.00
#
_symmetry.space_group_name_H-M   'P 1'
#
loop_
_entity.id
_entity.type
_entity.pdbx_description
1 polymer ?
#
loop_
_entity_poly.entity_id
_entity_poly.type
_entity_poly.pdbx_seq_one_letter_code
_entity_poly.pdbx_strand_id
1 'polypeptide(L)'
;MMFLTALPLFWIMIAASRGGHWGAWMPSSISAFEGTCVSIPCRFDFPDELRPAVVHGVWYFNSPYPKNYPPVVFKSRTQVVHESFQGRSRLLGDLGLRNCTLLLSNLSPELGGKYYFRGDLGGYNQYTFSEHSVLDIINTPNIVVPPEVVEGTEVEVSCMVPDNCPELRPELSWLGHDGLGEPAVLGRLREDEGTWVQVSLLHFVPTREANGHRLGCQASFPNTTLQFEGYASLDVKYPPVIVEMNSSVEAIEGSHVSLLCGADSNPPPLLTWMRDGTVLQEAVAESLFLELDEVTPGEDGVYACLAENAYGQDNRTVGLSVMYAPWKPTVNGTVVAVEGETVSILCSTQSNPDPILTIFKEKQILATVIYENELQLELPAVTPEDDGEYWCVAENQYGQRATAFNLSVEFAPVILLESHCAAARDTVQCLCVVKSNPEPSVAFELPSRNVTVNETEREFVYSERSGLLLTSILTLRGQSQAPPRVICTSRNLYGTKSLELPFQGARDCGRLCHPNCHRLLHYPDTQKGTTPQSCSAATSASLGHRKNMRVRGAWDLRGGCWAFGGSPQSWT
;
A
#
# COMPACT_ATOMS: atom_id res chain seq x y z
N MET A 1 -40.65 -17.76 -57.65
CA MET A 1 -40.72 -18.13 -59.06
C MET A 1 -39.33 -18.30 -59.61
N MET A 2 -39.06 -19.47 -60.11
CA MET A 2 -38.00 -19.90 -61.05
C MET A 2 -36.67 -20.27 -60.39
N PHE A 3 -36.17 -21.36 -60.63
CA PHE A 3 -36.27 -22.67 -61.28
C PHE A 3 -34.99 -23.40 -60.83
N LEU A 4 -35.21 -24.52 -60.18
CA LEU A 4 -34.15 -25.54 -59.94
C LEU A 4 -33.80 -26.14 -61.32
N THR A 5 -32.49 -26.15 -61.61
CA THR A 5 -31.97 -27.11 -62.62
C THR A 5 -31.00 -28.04 -61.90
N ALA A 6 -31.44 -29.22 -61.64
CA ALA A 6 -30.64 -30.36 -61.22
C ALA A 6 -29.76 -30.82 -62.41
N LEU A 7 -28.45 -30.80 -62.20
CA LEU A 7 -27.46 -31.49 -63.02
C LEU A 7 -27.22 -32.88 -62.44
N PRO A 8 -27.33 -33.95 -63.21
CA PRO A 8 -27.00 -35.28 -62.74
C PRO A 8 -25.46 -35.42 -62.63
N LEU A 9 -25.03 -35.70 -61.45
CA LEU A 9 -23.64 -36.15 -61.15
C LEU A 9 -23.50 -37.54 -61.81
N PHE A 10 -22.85 -37.53 -62.96
CA PHE A 10 -22.31 -38.75 -63.57
C PHE A 10 -21.12 -39.19 -62.69
N TRP A 11 -21.33 -40.19 -61.84
CA TRP A 11 -20.27 -40.96 -61.22
C TRP A 11 -19.52 -41.73 -62.31
N ILE A 12 -18.47 -41.17 -62.85
CA ILE A 12 -17.46 -41.91 -63.58
C ILE A 12 -16.71 -42.77 -62.56
N MET A 13 -17.12 -44.02 -62.46
CA MET A 13 -16.28 -45.06 -61.86
C MET A 13 -15.09 -45.22 -62.76
N ILE A 14 -14.00 -44.48 -62.46
CA ILE A 14 -12.69 -44.79 -62.96
C ILE A 14 -12.29 -46.10 -62.29
N ALA A 15 -12.57 -47.23 -62.97
CA ALA A 15 -11.87 -48.45 -62.67
C ALA A 15 -10.40 -48.19 -62.99
N ALA A 16 -9.65 -47.75 -62.00
CA ALA A 16 -8.20 -47.74 -62.07
C ALA A 16 -7.77 -49.19 -62.32
N SER A 17 -7.29 -49.46 -63.54
CA SER A 17 -6.59 -50.70 -63.83
C SER A 17 -5.41 -50.78 -62.86
N ARG A 18 -5.57 -51.64 -61.87
CA ARG A 18 -4.47 -51.99 -60.96
C ARG A 18 -3.44 -52.78 -61.75
N GLY A 19 -2.53 -52.09 -62.42
CA GLY A 19 -1.33 -52.69 -62.86
C GLY A 19 -0.54 -53.04 -61.59
N GLY A 20 -0.50 -54.32 -61.25
CA GLY A 20 0.14 -54.78 -60.02
C GLY A 20 1.60 -54.38 -60.00
N HIS A 21 1.99 -53.60 -59.01
CA HIS A 21 3.37 -53.30 -58.71
C HIS A 21 3.62 -53.65 -57.21
N TRP A 22 4.89 -53.82 -56.88
CA TRP A 22 5.25 -54.10 -55.51
C TRP A 22 4.99 -52.86 -54.66
N GLY A 23 4.22 -52.98 -53.56
CA GLY A 23 3.94 -51.90 -52.61
C GLY A 23 3.60 -52.46 -51.22
N ALA A 24 3.86 -51.73 -50.20
CA ALA A 24 3.41 -52.05 -48.85
C ALA A 24 2.80 -50.81 -48.18
N TRP A 25 1.85 -51.03 -47.28
CA TRP A 25 1.20 -50.01 -46.48
C TRP A 25 1.23 -50.43 -45.02
N MET A 26 1.80 -49.58 -44.18
CA MET A 26 1.83 -49.73 -42.74
C MET A 26 1.93 -48.33 -42.09
N PRO A 27 1.55 -48.14 -40.82
CA PRO A 27 1.71 -46.85 -40.17
C PRO A 27 3.18 -46.46 -40.11
N SER A 28 3.49 -45.19 -40.35
CA SER A 28 4.86 -44.65 -40.31
C SER A 28 5.44 -44.75 -38.92
N SER A 29 4.61 -44.59 -37.87
CA SER A 29 4.95 -44.83 -36.47
C SER A 29 3.82 -45.50 -35.72
N ILE A 30 4.13 -46.22 -34.67
CA ILE A 30 3.18 -46.87 -33.77
C ILE A 30 3.79 -46.94 -32.38
N SER A 31 3.00 -46.60 -31.36
CA SER A 31 3.43 -46.63 -29.97
C SER A 31 2.73 -47.74 -29.19
N ALA A 32 3.41 -48.24 -28.14
CA ALA A 32 2.84 -49.19 -27.20
C ALA A 32 3.56 -49.11 -25.85
N PHE A 33 2.91 -49.58 -24.82
CA PHE A 33 3.53 -49.62 -23.49
C PHE A 33 4.51 -50.78 -23.33
N GLU A 34 5.59 -50.54 -22.55
CA GLU A 34 6.51 -51.57 -22.13
C GLU A 34 5.78 -52.75 -21.46
N GLY A 35 6.25 -53.98 -21.68
CA GLY A 35 5.64 -55.21 -21.13
C GLY A 35 4.31 -55.63 -21.79
N THR A 36 3.70 -54.79 -22.61
CA THR A 36 2.46 -55.10 -23.34
C THR A 36 2.71 -55.73 -24.71
N CYS A 37 1.77 -55.64 -25.63
CA CYS A 37 1.91 -56.05 -27.01
C CYS A 37 1.63 -54.89 -27.98
N VAL A 38 2.01 -55.07 -29.24
CA VAL A 38 1.65 -54.20 -30.34
C VAL A 38 1.35 -54.99 -31.60
N SER A 39 0.25 -54.63 -32.22
CA SER A 39 -0.08 -55.13 -33.56
C SER A 39 0.30 -54.07 -34.58
N ILE A 40 1.31 -54.34 -35.41
CA ILE A 40 1.74 -53.45 -36.51
C ILE A 40 0.88 -53.82 -37.74
N PRO A 41 -0.13 -52.98 -38.11
CA PRO A 41 -0.93 -53.24 -39.28
C PRO A 41 -0.07 -53.17 -40.55
N CYS A 42 -0.25 -54.15 -41.43
CA CYS A 42 0.54 -54.23 -42.65
C CYS A 42 -0.29 -54.83 -43.75
N ARG A 43 -0.27 -54.21 -44.90
CA ARG A 43 -0.75 -54.76 -46.18
C ARG A 43 0.35 -54.63 -47.21
N PHE A 44 0.42 -55.58 -48.10
CA PHE A 44 1.37 -55.52 -49.20
C PHE A 44 0.72 -55.95 -50.49
N ASP A 45 1.27 -55.53 -51.60
CA ASP A 45 0.79 -55.88 -52.94
C ASP A 45 1.93 -56.34 -53.83
N PHE A 46 1.61 -57.15 -54.80
CA PHE A 46 2.54 -57.64 -55.81
C PHE A 46 1.81 -57.82 -57.16
N PRO A 47 2.50 -57.87 -58.30
CA PRO A 47 1.89 -58.03 -59.64
C PRO A 47 0.95 -59.25 -59.73
N ASP A 48 -0.27 -59.08 -60.19
CA ASP A 48 -1.32 -60.12 -60.28
C ASP A 48 -0.94 -61.23 -61.27
N GLU A 49 0.02 -60.98 -62.18
CA GLU A 49 0.57 -61.96 -63.11
C GLU A 49 1.39 -63.04 -62.38
N LEU A 50 1.95 -62.68 -61.20
CA LEU A 50 2.63 -63.61 -60.33
C LEU A 50 1.59 -64.40 -59.51
N ARG A 51 1.34 -65.65 -59.90
CA ARG A 51 0.37 -66.56 -59.26
C ARG A 51 1.11 -67.54 -58.33
N PRO A 52 1.59 -67.13 -57.20
CA PRO A 52 2.32 -68.02 -56.31
C PRO A 52 1.39 -69.07 -55.71
N ALA A 53 1.90 -70.32 -55.60
CA ALA A 53 1.15 -71.36 -54.90
C ALA A 53 1.10 -71.11 -53.37
N VAL A 54 2.13 -70.48 -52.83
CA VAL A 54 2.22 -70.10 -51.42
C VAL A 54 2.94 -68.78 -51.33
N VAL A 55 2.46 -67.84 -50.52
CA VAL A 55 3.11 -66.58 -50.21
C VAL A 55 3.79 -66.68 -48.86
N HIS A 56 5.07 -66.32 -48.83
CA HIS A 56 5.85 -66.28 -47.63
C HIS A 56 6.21 -64.84 -47.31
N GLY A 57 6.47 -64.54 -46.01
CA GLY A 57 6.86 -63.22 -45.57
C GLY A 57 7.95 -63.29 -44.47
N VAL A 58 8.76 -62.25 -44.45
CA VAL A 58 9.79 -62.07 -43.43
C VAL A 58 9.77 -60.64 -42.92
N TRP A 59 9.79 -60.49 -41.62
CA TRP A 59 9.95 -59.19 -40.97
C TRP A 59 11.41 -59.02 -40.47
N TYR A 60 11.95 -57.84 -40.68
CA TYR A 60 13.28 -57.46 -40.28
C TYR A 60 13.25 -56.24 -39.38
N PHE A 61 14.29 -56.14 -38.52
CA PHE A 61 14.46 -55.07 -37.53
C PHE A 61 15.58 -54.12 -37.93
N ASN A 62 15.36 -52.82 -37.79
CA ASN A 62 16.28 -51.69 -37.95
C ASN A 62 16.87 -51.46 -39.37
N SER A 63 16.86 -52.43 -40.27
CA SER A 63 17.36 -52.27 -41.63
C SER A 63 16.62 -53.17 -42.62
N PRO A 64 16.42 -52.74 -43.88
CA PRO A 64 15.83 -53.60 -44.92
C PRO A 64 16.88 -54.62 -45.41
N TYR A 65 16.49 -55.87 -45.54
CA TYR A 65 17.34 -56.92 -46.13
C TYR A 65 17.59 -56.67 -47.63
N PRO A 66 18.79 -56.91 -48.20
CA PRO A 66 19.99 -57.53 -47.57
C PRO A 66 20.96 -56.55 -46.92
N LYS A 67 20.62 -55.31 -46.81
CA LYS A 67 21.52 -54.30 -46.19
C LYS A 67 21.79 -54.65 -44.73
N ASN A 68 23.06 -54.76 -44.37
CA ASN A 68 23.58 -55.02 -43.02
C ASN A 68 23.07 -56.33 -42.33
N TYR A 69 22.54 -57.28 -43.07
CA TYR A 69 22.00 -58.55 -42.55
C TYR A 69 21.17 -58.33 -41.27
N PRO A 70 20.01 -57.68 -41.40
CA PRO A 70 19.26 -57.23 -40.21
C PRO A 70 18.72 -58.44 -39.42
N PRO A 71 18.47 -58.25 -38.10
CA PRO A 71 17.82 -59.25 -37.27
C PRO A 71 16.46 -59.67 -37.85
N VAL A 72 16.23 -60.96 -37.88
CA VAL A 72 14.94 -61.53 -38.31
C VAL A 72 13.97 -61.49 -37.14
N VAL A 73 12.87 -60.76 -37.33
CA VAL A 73 11.77 -60.65 -36.35
C VAL A 73 10.81 -61.80 -36.46
N PHE A 74 10.41 -62.12 -37.71
CA PHE A 74 9.48 -63.19 -38.01
C PHE A 74 9.79 -63.78 -39.41
N LYS A 75 9.65 -65.07 -39.56
CA LYS A 75 9.82 -65.73 -40.85
C LYS A 75 8.80 -66.88 -40.99
N SER A 76 7.95 -66.82 -42.01
CA SER A 76 6.82 -67.78 -42.21
C SER A 76 7.27 -69.20 -42.61
N ARG A 77 8.45 -69.34 -43.25
CA ARG A 77 8.96 -70.64 -43.68
C ARG A 77 9.65 -71.45 -42.58
N THR A 78 10.30 -70.75 -41.69
CA THR A 78 11.09 -71.36 -40.62
C THR A 78 10.89 -70.52 -39.39
N GLN A 79 10.78 -71.11 -38.23
CA GLN A 79 10.66 -70.33 -36.98
C GLN A 79 12.01 -69.82 -36.45
N VAL A 80 13.02 -69.71 -37.34
CA VAL A 80 14.30 -69.16 -36.97
C VAL A 80 14.22 -67.64 -36.97
N VAL A 81 14.23 -67.06 -35.80
CA VAL A 81 14.20 -65.62 -35.54
C VAL A 81 15.37 -65.23 -34.65
N HIS A 82 15.72 -63.96 -34.62
CA HIS A 82 16.72 -63.42 -33.72
C HIS A 82 16.32 -63.63 -32.25
N GLU A 83 17.27 -63.88 -31.38
CA GLU A 83 17.06 -64.21 -29.95
C GLU A 83 16.14 -63.19 -29.23
N SER A 84 16.26 -61.91 -29.54
CA SER A 84 15.43 -60.82 -28.95
C SER A 84 13.95 -60.98 -29.30
N PHE A 85 13.59 -61.66 -30.36
CA PHE A 85 12.22 -61.86 -30.83
C PHE A 85 11.67 -63.27 -30.62
N GLN A 86 12.49 -64.14 -30.04
CA GLN A 86 12.10 -65.54 -29.85
C GLN A 86 10.92 -65.66 -28.85
N GLY A 87 9.81 -66.24 -29.29
CA GLY A 87 8.58 -66.34 -28.53
C GLY A 87 7.79 -65.08 -28.38
N ARG A 88 8.30 -63.95 -28.93
CA ARG A 88 7.68 -62.64 -28.81
C ARG A 88 7.01 -62.16 -30.11
N SER A 89 7.24 -62.76 -31.24
CA SER A 89 6.72 -62.36 -32.55
C SER A 89 5.75 -63.38 -33.14
N ARG A 90 4.65 -62.91 -33.67
CA ARG A 90 3.63 -63.74 -34.33
C ARG A 90 3.00 -62.98 -35.50
N LEU A 91 2.72 -63.66 -36.62
CA LEU A 91 1.94 -63.07 -37.71
C LEU A 91 0.45 -63.21 -37.41
N LEU A 92 -0.25 -62.07 -37.40
CA LEU A 92 -1.72 -62.00 -37.30
C LEU A 92 -2.36 -62.01 -38.67
N GLY A 93 -1.71 -61.45 -39.67
CA GLY A 93 -2.22 -61.37 -41.03
C GLY A 93 -2.11 -62.70 -41.80
N ASP A 94 -2.96 -62.87 -42.79
CA ASP A 94 -2.89 -63.93 -43.79
C ASP A 94 -2.14 -63.41 -45.02
N LEU A 95 -0.95 -63.94 -45.27
CA LEU A 95 -0.11 -63.55 -46.41
C LEU A 95 -0.76 -63.86 -47.76
N GLY A 96 -1.63 -64.90 -47.82
CA GLY A 96 -2.42 -65.23 -49.01
C GLY A 96 -3.49 -64.15 -49.32
N LEU A 97 -3.97 -63.45 -48.31
CA LEU A 97 -4.85 -62.31 -48.41
C LEU A 97 -4.11 -60.97 -48.47
N ARG A 98 -2.79 -61.01 -48.72
CA ARG A 98 -1.92 -59.83 -48.81
C ARG A 98 -1.87 -59.04 -47.50
N ASN A 99 -2.12 -59.69 -46.36
CA ASN A 99 -2.08 -59.11 -45.05
C ASN A 99 -0.82 -59.61 -44.30
N CYS A 100 0.08 -58.68 -43.96
CA CYS A 100 1.38 -58.94 -43.33
C CYS A 100 1.42 -58.49 -41.86
N THR A 101 0.25 -58.19 -41.22
CA THR A 101 0.15 -57.68 -39.87
C THR A 101 0.95 -58.53 -38.88
N LEU A 102 1.88 -57.90 -38.15
CA LEU A 102 2.77 -58.47 -37.17
C LEU A 102 2.30 -58.18 -35.74
N LEU A 103 2.29 -59.15 -34.86
CA LEU A 103 2.14 -58.98 -33.43
C LEU A 103 3.49 -59.14 -32.73
N LEU A 104 3.85 -58.22 -31.88
CA LEU A 104 4.94 -58.31 -30.91
C LEU A 104 4.38 -58.29 -29.50
N SER A 105 4.84 -59.19 -28.65
CA SER A 105 4.40 -59.32 -27.28
C SER A 105 5.56 -59.18 -26.30
N ASN A 106 5.28 -58.84 -25.02
CA ASN A 106 6.24 -58.62 -23.98
C ASN A 106 7.33 -57.63 -24.41
N LEU A 107 6.88 -56.42 -24.77
CA LEU A 107 7.68 -55.35 -25.31
C LEU A 107 8.71 -54.87 -24.28
N SER A 108 9.94 -54.67 -24.69
CA SER A 108 11.02 -54.09 -23.91
C SER A 108 11.71 -52.97 -24.73
N PRO A 109 12.33 -51.98 -24.08
CA PRO A 109 12.86 -50.78 -24.77
C PRO A 109 13.78 -51.08 -25.95
N GLU A 110 14.51 -52.20 -25.91
CA GLU A 110 15.42 -52.62 -26.99
C GLU A 110 14.68 -53.07 -28.26
N LEU A 111 13.36 -53.33 -28.20
CA LEU A 111 12.53 -53.64 -29.35
C LEU A 111 11.99 -52.39 -30.06
N GLY A 112 12.21 -51.18 -29.50
CA GLY A 112 11.92 -49.91 -30.15
C GLY A 112 12.83 -49.73 -31.38
N GLY A 113 12.21 -49.35 -32.53
CA GLY A 113 12.96 -49.17 -33.76
C GLY A 113 12.18 -49.43 -35.03
N LYS A 114 12.84 -49.66 -36.16
CA LYS A 114 12.25 -49.77 -37.48
C LYS A 114 11.96 -51.21 -37.87
N TYR A 115 10.76 -51.46 -38.36
CA TYR A 115 10.27 -52.76 -38.78
C TYR A 115 9.99 -52.77 -40.28
N TYR A 116 10.66 -53.67 -41.04
CA TYR A 116 10.58 -53.77 -42.50
C TYR A 116 10.00 -55.12 -42.90
N PHE A 117 9.08 -55.12 -43.88
CA PHE A 117 8.54 -56.34 -44.43
C PHE A 117 9.21 -56.72 -45.76
N ARG A 118 9.34 -58.02 -46.00
CA ARG A 118 9.78 -58.61 -47.23
C ARG A 118 8.81 -59.70 -47.66
N GLY A 119 8.26 -59.57 -48.85
CA GLY A 119 7.46 -60.60 -49.50
C GLY A 119 8.35 -61.60 -50.26
N ASP A 120 8.05 -62.90 -50.14
CA ASP A 120 8.74 -64.00 -50.86
C ASP A 120 7.68 -64.90 -51.53
N LEU A 121 7.58 -64.80 -52.83
CA LEU A 121 6.63 -65.58 -53.67
C LEU A 121 7.27 -66.84 -54.26
N GLY A 122 8.53 -67.13 -53.90
CA GLY A 122 9.32 -68.23 -54.40
C GLY A 122 10.19 -67.86 -55.61
N GLY A 123 11.26 -68.65 -55.79
CA GLY A 123 12.25 -68.40 -56.86
C GLY A 123 12.91 -67.02 -56.75
N TYR A 124 12.89 -66.24 -57.82
CA TYR A 124 13.47 -64.89 -57.84
C TYR A 124 12.47 -63.81 -57.47
N ASN A 125 11.21 -64.14 -57.21
CA ASN A 125 10.12 -63.21 -56.91
C ASN A 125 10.10 -62.89 -55.40
N GLN A 126 11.11 -62.13 -54.96
CA GLN A 126 11.28 -61.69 -53.58
C GLN A 126 11.53 -60.20 -53.59
N TYR A 127 10.77 -59.45 -52.76
CA TYR A 127 10.90 -58.00 -52.67
C TYR A 127 10.91 -57.52 -51.23
N THR A 128 11.92 -56.72 -50.91
CA THR A 128 11.99 -56.02 -49.61
C THR A 128 11.41 -54.61 -49.80
N PHE A 129 10.34 -54.30 -49.07
CA PHE A 129 9.69 -53.00 -49.14
C PHE A 129 10.55 -51.95 -48.41
N SER A 130 10.58 -50.72 -48.93
CA SER A 130 11.21 -49.54 -48.34
C SER A 130 10.39 -48.96 -47.21
N GLU A 131 9.09 -49.12 -47.30
CA GLU A 131 8.09 -48.71 -46.30
C GLU A 131 8.38 -49.50 -45.01
N HIS A 132 8.29 -48.78 -43.87
CA HIS A 132 8.54 -49.36 -42.57
C HIS A 132 7.72 -48.65 -41.50
N SER A 133 7.50 -49.33 -40.39
CA SER A 133 6.88 -48.75 -39.20
C SER A 133 7.94 -48.52 -38.11
N VAL A 134 7.92 -47.39 -37.47
CA VAL A 134 8.75 -47.10 -36.31
C VAL A 134 7.96 -47.43 -35.05
N LEU A 135 8.43 -48.39 -34.27
CA LEU A 135 7.82 -48.69 -32.96
C LEU A 135 8.46 -47.83 -31.89
N ASP A 136 7.64 -47.08 -31.19
CA ASP A 136 8.03 -46.34 -30.01
C ASP A 136 7.46 -47.03 -28.77
N ILE A 137 8.33 -47.36 -27.80
CA ILE A 137 7.95 -48.00 -26.56
C ILE A 137 7.95 -46.98 -25.45
N ILE A 138 6.74 -46.71 -24.94
CA ILE A 138 6.49 -45.68 -23.94
C ILE A 138 6.25 -46.27 -22.56
N ASN A 139 6.48 -45.48 -21.54
CA ASN A 139 6.23 -45.82 -20.14
C ASN A 139 5.35 -44.79 -19.41
N THR A 140 4.83 -43.80 -20.12
CA THR A 140 3.97 -42.75 -19.56
C THR A 140 2.79 -42.44 -20.48
N PRO A 141 1.56 -42.28 -19.96
CA PRO A 141 0.44 -41.70 -20.67
C PRO A 141 0.73 -40.27 -21.14
N ASN A 142 0.14 -39.88 -22.26
CA ASN A 142 0.20 -38.51 -22.76
C ASN A 142 -0.99 -37.70 -22.26
N ILE A 143 -0.73 -36.64 -21.46
CA ILE A 143 -1.75 -35.69 -21.01
C ILE A 143 -1.59 -34.42 -21.81
N VAL A 144 -2.66 -34.02 -22.50
CA VAL A 144 -2.68 -32.78 -23.27
C VAL A 144 -3.54 -31.77 -22.50
N VAL A 145 -2.89 -30.74 -22.01
CA VAL A 145 -3.50 -29.56 -21.42
C VAL A 145 -3.52 -28.46 -22.47
N PRO A 146 -4.61 -27.71 -22.64
CA PRO A 146 -4.64 -26.56 -23.53
C PRO A 146 -3.52 -25.57 -23.22
N PRO A 147 -2.97 -24.86 -24.21
CA PRO A 147 -1.86 -23.94 -24.04
C PRO A 147 -2.22 -22.73 -23.16
N GLU A 148 -3.50 -22.45 -23.00
CA GLU A 148 -4.02 -21.36 -22.19
C GLU A 148 -5.21 -21.88 -21.36
N VAL A 149 -5.08 -21.81 -20.04
CA VAL A 149 -6.09 -22.20 -19.06
C VAL A 149 -6.42 -20.96 -18.25
N VAL A 150 -7.65 -20.43 -18.37
CA VAL A 150 -8.08 -19.18 -17.75
C VAL A 150 -9.13 -19.45 -16.68
N GLU A 151 -8.98 -18.81 -15.50
CA GLU A 151 -9.96 -18.87 -14.41
C GLU A 151 -11.39 -18.60 -14.92
N GLY A 152 -12.35 -19.42 -14.50
CA GLY A 152 -13.76 -19.24 -14.85
C GLY A 152 -14.15 -19.65 -16.28
N THR A 153 -13.19 -20.10 -17.10
CA THR A 153 -13.46 -20.58 -18.47
C THR A 153 -13.39 -22.10 -18.51
N GLU A 154 -14.39 -22.75 -19.11
CA GLU A 154 -14.42 -24.20 -19.23
C GLU A 154 -13.22 -24.72 -20.03
N VAL A 155 -12.55 -25.73 -19.49
CA VAL A 155 -11.34 -26.34 -20.04
C VAL A 155 -11.54 -27.83 -20.21
N GLU A 156 -11.03 -28.36 -21.35
CA GLU A 156 -10.96 -29.79 -21.66
C GLU A 156 -9.49 -30.23 -21.60
N VAL A 157 -9.18 -31.15 -20.70
CA VAL A 157 -7.88 -31.85 -20.63
C VAL A 157 -8.07 -33.28 -21.09
N SER A 158 -7.20 -33.76 -22.00
CA SER A 158 -7.29 -35.12 -22.51
C SER A 158 -6.11 -35.98 -22.05
N CYS A 159 -6.42 -37.22 -21.70
CA CYS A 159 -5.44 -38.28 -21.50
C CYS A 159 -5.56 -39.27 -22.69
N MET A 160 -4.44 -39.47 -23.39
CA MET A 160 -4.38 -40.33 -24.57
C MET A 160 -3.32 -41.40 -24.40
N VAL A 161 -3.68 -42.65 -24.68
CA VAL A 161 -2.76 -43.77 -24.64
C VAL A 161 -2.94 -44.68 -25.85
N PRO A 162 -1.85 -45.30 -26.37
CA PRO A 162 -1.95 -46.24 -27.45
C PRO A 162 -2.76 -47.48 -27.08
N ASP A 163 -3.69 -47.90 -27.96
CA ASP A 163 -4.49 -49.11 -27.84
C ASP A 163 -4.28 -50.05 -29.06
N ASN A 164 -3.01 -50.36 -29.31
CA ASN A 164 -2.57 -51.16 -30.45
C ASN A 164 -2.31 -52.63 -30.10
N CYS A 165 -2.65 -53.06 -28.87
CA CYS A 165 -2.52 -54.44 -28.41
C CYS A 165 -3.89 -55.11 -28.41
N PRO A 166 -4.19 -56.09 -29.29
CA PRO A 166 -5.52 -56.72 -29.35
C PRO A 166 -5.79 -57.63 -28.12
N GLU A 167 -4.78 -58.05 -27.40
CA GLU A 167 -4.87 -58.97 -26.26
C GLU A 167 -4.97 -58.25 -24.93
N LEU A 168 -4.45 -57.03 -24.83
CA LEU A 168 -4.41 -56.20 -23.63
C LEU A 168 -4.86 -54.78 -23.92
N ARG A 169 -6.06 -54.41 -23.49
CA ARG A 169 -6.58 -53.07 -23.69
C ARG A 169 -6.34 -52.22 -22.45
N PRO A 170 -5.90 -50.99 -22.61
CA PRO A 170 -5.71 -50.06 -21.49
C PRO A 170 -7.04 -49.57 -20.93
N GLU A 171 -7.15 -49.47 -19.60
CA GLU A 171 -8.19 -48.75 -18.87
C GLU A 171 -7.56 -47.49 -18.29
N LEU A 172 -8.24 -46.34 -18.48
CA LEU A 172 -7.77 -45.03 -18.03
C LEU A 172 -8.50 -44.59 -16.79
N SER A 173 -7.76 -44.05 -15.85
CA SER A 173 -8.27 -43.37 -14.65
C SER A 173 -7.51 -42.07 -14.41
N TRP A 174 -8.21 -41.06 -13.89
CA TRP A 174 -7.61 -39.81 -13.49
C TRP A 174 -7.18 -39.82 -12.03
N LEU A 175 -6.06 -39.17 -11.75
CA LEU A 175 -5.49 -39.00 -10.41
C LEU A 175 -5.46 -37.51 -10.08
N GLY A 176 -5.86 -37.13 -8.86
CA GLY A 176 -5.85 -35.74 -8.42
C GLY A 176 -6.92 -34.87 -9.10
N HIS A 177 -7.98 -35.44 -9.63
CA HIS A 177 -9.10 -34.71 -10.24
C HIS A 177 -10.22 -34.37 -9.25
N ASP A 178 -10.08 -34.79 -7.98
CA ASP A 178 -11.08 -34.58 -6.94
C ASP A 178 -11.42 -33.08 -6.79
N GLY A 179 -12.70 -32.76 -6.98
CA GLY A 179 -13.19 -31.39 -6.90
C GLY A 179 -12.99 -30.52 -8.16
N LEU A 180 -12.34 -31.03 -9.21
CA LEU A 180 -12.19 -30.31 -10.47
C LEU A 180 -13.33 -30.61 -11.43
N GLY A 181 -13.67 -31.90 -11.67
CA GLY A 181 -14.73 -32.29 -12.60
C GLY A 181 -14.88 -33.81 -12.68
N GLU A 182 -15.90 -34.24 -13.41
CA GLU A 182 -16.16 -35.65 -13.64
C GLU A 182 -15.50 -36.11 -14.96
N PRO A 183 -14.72 -37.21 -14.94
CA PRO A 183 -14.06 -37.74 -16.12
C PRO A 183 -15.09 -38.33 -17.10
N ALA A 184 -14.93 -38.04 -18.37
CA ALA A 184 -15.67 -38.65 -19.46
C ALA A 184 -14.74 -39.56 -20.30
N VAL A 185 -15.06 -40.84 -20.40
CA VAL A 185 -14.30 -41.77 -21.26
C VAL A 185 -14.88 -41.75 -22.65
N LEU A 186 -14.17 -41.18 -23.61
CA LEU A 186 -14.56 -41.22 -25.04
C LEU A 186 -14.43 -42.62 -25.67
N GLY A 187 -13.58 -43.44 -25.10
CA GLY A 187 -13.29 -44.77 -25.59
C GLY A 187 -12.20 -44.83 -26.64
N ARG A 188 -12.26 -45.87 -27.49
CA ARG A 188 -11.25 -46.16 -28.49
C ARG A 188 -11.48 -45.37 -29.78
N LEU A 189 -10.51 -44.54 -30.13
CA LEU A 189 -10.53 -43.77 -31.37
C LEU A 189 -9.49 -44.32 -32.35
N ARG A 190 -9.82 -44.22 -33.64
CA ARG A 190 -8.89 -44.58 -34.70
C ARG A 190 -8.15 -43.33 -35.16
N GLU A 191 -6.83 -43.40 -35.09
CA GLU A 191 -5.97 -42.38 -35.69
C GLU A 191 -5.78 -42.64 -37.20
N ASP A 192 -5.17 -41.70 -37.88
CA ASP A 192 -4.72 -41.88 -39.25
C ASP A 192 -3.74 -43.07 -39.33
N GLU A 193 -3.65 -43.71 -40.51
CA GLU A 193 -2.81 -44.85 -40.78
C GLU A 193 -3.17 -46.19 -40.08
N GLY A 194 -4.31 -46.25 -39.35
CA GLY A 194 -4.84 -47.51 -38.82
C GLY A 194 -4.34 -47.90 -37.43
N THR A 195 -3.75 -46.96 -36.69
CA THR A 195 -3.46 -47.06 -35.28
C THR A 195 -4.67 -46.71 -34.41
N TRP A 196 -4.63 -47.09 -33.15
CA TRP A 196 -5.70 -46.89 -32.20
C TRP A 196 -5.21 -46.26 -30.92
N VAL A 197 -6.00 -45.32 -30.38
CA VAL A 197 -5.76 -44.69 -29.08
C VAL A 197 -7.00 -44.82 -28.19
N GLN A 198 -6.78 -44.98 -26.91
CA GLN A 198 -7.80 -44.84 -25.88
C GLN A 198 -7.72 -43.42 -25.35
N VAL A 199 -8.89 -42.74 -25.25
CA VAL A 199 -8.95 -41.33 -24.80
C VAL A 199 -9.94 -41.20 -23.67
N SER A 200 -9.52 -40.45 -22.65
CA SER A 200 -10.38 -39.97 -21.56
C SER A 200 -10.27 -38.46 -21.47
N LEU A 201 -11.39 -37.77 -21.31
CA LEU A 201 -11.49 -36.33 -21.17
C LEU A 201 -11.86 -35.96 -19.74
N LEU A 202 -11.31 -34.85 -19.27
CA LEU A 202 -11.69 -34.19 -18.03
C LEU A 202 -12.14 -32.76 -18.37
N HIS A 203 -13.42 -32.45 -18.12
CA HIS A 203 -14.01 -31.14 -18.32
C HIS A 203 -14.18 -30.47 -16.96
N PHE A 204 -13.70 -29.24 -16.82
CA PHE A 204 -13.87 -28.48 -15.58
C PHE A 204 -13.70 -26.98 -15.83
N VAL A 205 -14.17 -26.18 -14.84
CA VAL A 205 -13.94 -24.74 -14.81
C VAL A 205 -12.86 -24.47 -13.76
N PRO A 206 -11.66 -24.07 -14.17
CA PRO A 206 -10.56 -23.85 -13.23
C PRO A 206 -10.81 -22.62 -12.36
N THR A 207 -10.42 -22.72 -11.09
CA THR A 207 -10.29 -21.60 -10.15
C THR A 207 -8.81 -21.28 -9.95
N ARG A 208 -8.49 -20.13 -9.35
CA ARG A 208 -7.11 -19.75 -9.04
C ARG A 208 -6.39 -20.75 -8.13
N GLU A 209 -7.14 -21.42 -7.24
CA GLU A 209 -6.61 -22.44 -6.35
C GLU A 209 -6.12 -23.69 -7.10
N ALA A 210 -6.60 -23.88 -8.33
CA ALA A 210 -6.13 -24.95 -9.20
C ALA A 210 -4.79 -24.64 -9.90
N ASN A 211 -4.28 -23.41 -9.75
CA ASN A 211 -2.95 -23.05 -10.29
C ASN A 211 -1.85 -23.89 -9.62
N GLY A 212 -0.99 -24.50 -10.43
CA GLY A 212 0.02 -25.43 -9.95
C GLY A 212 -0.49 -26.82 -9.57
N HIS A 213 -1.81 -27.05 -9.67
CA HIS A 213 -2.39 -28.37 -9.35
C HIS A 213 -1.86 -29.43 -10.30
N ARG A 214 -1.52 -30.59 -9.76
CA ARG A 214 -0.95 -31.70 -10.51
C ARG A 214 -1.98 -32.74 -10.87
N LEU A 215 -2.41 -32.76 -12.15
CA LEU A 215 -3.26 -33.79 -12.71
C LEU A 215 -2.45 -35.02 -13.12
N GLY A 216 -2.94 -36.20 -12.79
CA GLY A 216 -2.37 -37.46 -13.21
C GLY A 216 -3.35 -38.27 -14.08
N CYS A 217 -2.81 -39.03 -15.03
CA CYS A 217 -3.53 -40.05 -15.75
C CYS A 217 -2.80 -41.38 -15.58
N GLN A 218 -3.55 -42.40 -15.18
CA GLN A 218 -3.05 -43.77 -15.02
C GLN A 218 -3.67 -44.68 -16.09
N ALA A 219 -2.79 -45.38 -16.80
CA ALA A 219 -3.17 -46.47 -17.69
C ALA A 219 -2.93 -47.80 -16.97
N SER A 220 -3.97 -48.61 -16.79
CA SER A 220 -3.92 -49.94 -16.21
C SER A 220 -4.33 -50.99 -17.21
N PHE A 221 -3.82 -52.20 -17.08
CA PHE A 221 -4.11 -53.30 -17.97
C PHE A 221 -4.76 -54.45 -17.17
N PRO A 222 -6.05 -54.77 -17.47
CA PRO A 222 -6.79 -55.80 -16.74
C PRO A 222 -6.08 -57.14 -16.70
N ASN A 223 -6.16 -57.84 -15.55
CA ASN A 223 -5.51 -59.12 -15.27
C ASN A 223 -3.99 -59.13 -15.31
N THR A 224 -3.35 -57.94 -15.25
CA THR A 224 -1.89 -57.79 -15.13
C THR A 224 -1.55 -56.85 -13.95
N THR A 225 -0.26 -56.73 -13.65
CA THR A 225 0.27 -55.75 -12.69
C THR A 225 0.81 -54.49 -13.37
N LEU A 226 0.58 -54.35 -14.69
CA LEU A 226 1.13 -53.23 -15.46
C LEU A 226 0.27 -51.99 -15.20
N GLN A 227 0.92 -50.94 -14.69
CA GLN A 227 0.34 -49.62 -14.48
C GLN A 227 1.37 -48.55 -14.86
N PHE A 228 0.93 -47.53 -15.58
CA PHE A 228 1.75 -46.43 -16.04
C PHE A 228 1.05 -45.11 -15.73
N GLU A 229 1.81 -44.17 -15.18
CA GLU A 229 1.27 -42.88 -14.76
C GLU A 229 1.98 -41.75 -15.51
N GLY A 230 1.21 -40.78 -15.95
CA GLY A 230 1.68 -39.53 -16.52
C GLY A 230 1.12 -38.36 -15.69
N TYR A 231 1.81 -37.24 -15.62
CA TYR A 231 1.39 -36.08 -14.85
C TYR A 231 1.60 -34.79 -15.64
N ALA A 232 0.66 -33.87 -15.50
CA ALA A 232 0.76 -32.51 -15.99
C ALA A 232 0.39 -31.53 -14.88
N SER A 233 1.03 -30.37 -14.84
CA SER A 233 0.69 -29.30 -13.91
C SER A 233 -0.18 -28.27 -14.62
N LEU A 234 -1.25 -27.83 -14.00
CA LEU A 234 -2.10 -26.77 -14.52
C LEU A 234 -1.42 -25.41 -14.30
N ASP A 235 -1.39 -24.60 -15.33
CA ASP A 235 -0.92 -23.21 -15.29
C ASP A 235 -2.15 -22.30 -15.54
N VAL A 236 -2.93 -22.07 -14.47
CA VAL A 236 -4.17 -21.29 -14.53
C VAL A 236 -3.84 -19.80 -14.55
N LYS A 237 -4.32 -19.12 -15.57
CA LYS A 237 -4.19 -17.66 -15.71
C LYS A 237 -5.39 -16.97 -15.06
N TYR A 238 -5.11 -15.94 -14.23
CA TYR A 238 -6.16 -15.18 -13.54
C TYR A 238 -5.74 -13.72 -13.28
N PRO A 239 -6.74 -12.81 -13.17
CA PRO A 239 -6.47 -11.41 -12.89
C PRO A 239 -5.92 -11.22 -11.47
N PRO A 240 -5.18 -10.13 -11.22
CA PRO A 240 -4.68 -9.83 -9.89
C PRO A 240 -5.81 -9.51 -8.91
N VAL A 241 -5.56 -9.90 -7.65
CA VAL A 241 -6.32 -9.47 -6.47
C VAL A 241 -5.33 -8.99 -5.44
N ILE A 242 -5.48 -7.77 -4.98
CA ILE A 242 -4.65 -7.20 -3.92
C ILE A 242 -5.01 -7.89 -2.59
N VAL A 243 -4.08 -8.68 -2.05
CA VAL A 243 -4.25 -9.50 -0.84
C VAL A 243 -3.58 -8.89 0.38
N GLU A 244 -2.48 -8.17 0.18
CA GLU A 244 -1.70 -7.52 1.23
C GLU A 244 -1.63 -6.02 0.99
N MET A 245 -2.13 -5.23 1.93
CA MET A 245 -2.05 -3.77 1.90
C MET A 245 -2.24 -3.20 3.30
N ASN A 246 -1.54 -2.11 3.62
CA ASN A 246 -1.79 -1.35 4.84
C ASN A 246 -3.24 -0.84 4.84
N SER A 247 -3.92 -0.87 5.99
CA SER A 247 -5.29 -0.35 6.12
C SER A 247 -5.33 1.17 6.19
N SER A 248 -4.49 1.75 7.03
CA SER A 248 -4.19 3.17 7.21
C SER A 248 -2.87 3.27 7.96
N VAL A 249 -2.13 4.33 7.72
CA VAL A 249 -0.82 4.57 8.35
C VAL A 249 -0.82 5.95 8.99
N GLU A 250 -0.45 6.01 10.27
CA GLU A 250 -0.18 7.26 10.98
C GLU A 250 1.31 7.37 11.21
N ALA A 251 1.89 8.49 10.85
CA ALA A 251 3.33 8.74 10.93
C ALA A 251 3.60 10.12 11.54
N ILE A 252 4.71 10.26 12.25
CA ILE A 252 5.15 11.55 12.77
C ILE A 252 6.05 12.21 11.74
N GLU A 253 5.92 13.51 11.55
CA GLU A 253 6.80 14.32 10.68
C GLU A 253 8.28 13.98 10.91
N GLY A 254 9.03 13.75 9.82
CA GLY A 254 10.42 13.34 9.82
C GLY A 254 10.66 11.85 10.04
N SER A 255 9.63 11.03 10.22
CA SER A 255 9.77 9.57 10.30
C SER A 255 9.80 8.92 8.91
N HIS A 256 10.31 7.69 8.86
CA HIS A 256 10.28 6.83 7.67
C HIS A 256 8.98 6.05 7.63
N VAL A 257 8.36 5.95 6.45
CA VAL A 257 7.13 5.18 6.19
C VAL A 257 7.33 4.24 5.02
N SER A 258 6.93 2.99 5.20
CA SER A 258 6.89 1.97 4.16
C SER A 258 5.44 1.54 3.90
N LEU A 259 4.95 1.74 2.68
CA LEU A 259 3.63 1.30 2.25
C LEU A 259 3.77 0.03 1.42
N LEU A 260 3.08 -1.05 1.83
CA LEU A 260 3.10 -2.34 1.15
C LEU A 260 1.85 -2.51 0.28
N CYS A 261 2.07 -2.97 -0.95
CA CYS A 261 1.04 -3.51 -1.81
C CYS A 261 1.48 -4.88 -2.33
N GLY A 262 0.71 -5.92 -2.03
CA GLY A 262 0.93 -7.28 -2.51
C GLY A 262 -0.32 -7.81 -3.20
N ALA A 263 -0.14 -8.45 -4.37
CA ALA A 263 -1.24 -9.00 -5.16
C ALA A 263 -0.94 -10.42 -5.60
N ASP A 264 -1.98 -11.26 -5.58
CA ASP A 264 -1.98 -12.62 -6.12
C ASP A 264 -2.51 -12.62 -7.54
N SER A 265 -1.74 -13.12 -8.50
CA SER A 265 -2.12 -13.28 -9.90
C SER A 265 -1.20 -14.21 -10.68
N ASN A 266 -1.68 -14.69 -11.81
CA ASN A 266 -0.87 -15.40 -12.79
C ASN A 266 -1.24 -14.98 -14.23
N PRO A 267 -0.31 -14.38 -14.99
CA PRO A 267 1.09 -14.06 -14.66
C PRO A 267 1.24 -12.98 -13.56
N PRO A 268 2.47 -12.82 -13.02
CA PRO A 268 2.76 -11.79 -12.03
C PRO A 268 2.30 -10.41 -12.49
N PRO A 269 1.71 -9.58 -11.59
CA PRO A 269 1.12 -8.31 -11.97
C PRO A 269 2.18 -7.21 -12.12
N LEU A 270 1.87 -6.19 -12.91
CA LEU A 270 2.48 -4.87 -12.79
C LEU A 270 1.80 -4.17 -11.61
N LEU A 271 2.56 -3.92 -10.54
CA LEU A 271 2.13 -3.13 -9.40
C LEU A 271 2.55 -1.68 -9.60
N THR A 272 1.62 -0.75 -9.37
CA THR A 272 1.85 0.69 -9.54
C THR A 272 1.32 1.44 -8.33
N TRP A 273 2.21 2.16 -7.63
CA TRP A 273 1.85 3.13 -6.62
C TRP A 273 1.57 4.49 -7.25
N MET A 274 0.43 5.07 -6.91
CA MET A 274 -0.01 6.39 -7.42
C MET A 274 -0.50 7.29 -6.30
N ARG A 275 -0.33 8.60 -6.51
CA ARG A 275 -0.93 9.65 -5.71
C ARG A 275 -1.45 10.76 -6.62
N ASP A 276 -2.70 11.17 -6.43
CA ASP A 276 -3.36 12.24 -7.20
C ASP A 276 -3.23 12.05 -8.73
N GLY A 277 -3.28 10.77 -9.20
CA GLY A 277 -3.14 10.41 -10.60
C GLY A 277 -1.69 10.40 -11.11
N THR A 278 -0.70 10.66 -10.26
CA THR A 278 0.72 10.61 -10.61
C THR A 278 1.31 9.28 -10.17
N VAL A 279 2.01 8.60 -11.09
CA VAL A 279 2.75 7.37 -10.78
C VAL A 279 4.00 7.73 -9.97
N LEU A 280 4.16 7.07 -8.82
CA LEU A 280 5.29 7.24 -7.92
C LEU A 280 6.33 6.14 -8.14
N GLN A 281 5.87 4.89 -8.27
CA GLN A 281 6.72 3.71 -8.44
C GLN A 281 5.95 2.60 -9.14
N GLU A 282 6.63 1.81 -9.98
CA GLU A 282 6.04 0.64 -10.62
C GLU A 282 7.04 -0.51 -10.71
N ALA A 283 6.56 -1.74 -10.61
CA ALA A 283 7.35 -2.95 -10.79
C ALA A 283 6.48 -4.16 -11.13
N VAL A 284 7.03 -5.09 -11.91
CA VAL A 284 6.42 -6.42 -12.10
C VAL A 284 6.89 -7.31 -10.94
N ALA A 285 6.03 -7.51 -9.96
CA ALA A 285 6.33 -8.27 -8.75
C ALA A 285 5.04 -8.72 -8.05
N GLU A 286 5.14 -9.69 -7.14
CA GLU A 286 4.05 -10.11 -6.27
C GLU A 286 3.79 -9.10 -5.14
N SER A 287 4.80 -8.30 -4.76
CA SER A 287 4.69 -7.22 -3.78
C SER A 287 5.59 -6.05 -4.12
N LEU A 288 5.16 -4.83 -3.77
CA LEU A 288 5.86 -3.57 -4.00
C LEU A 288 5.77 -2.68 -2.76
N PHE A 289 6.92 -2.25 -2.26
CA PHE A 289 7.05 -1.30 -1.17
C PHE A 289 7.28 0.10 -1.74
N LEU A 290 6.49 1.07 -1.28
CA LEU A 290 6.75 2.50 -1.47
C LEU A 290 7.39 3.04 -0.20
N GLU A 291 8.66 3.40 -0.29
CA GLU A 291 9.45 3.95 0.82
C GLU A 291 9.40 5.48 0.78
N LEU A 292 8.98 6.09 1.87
CA LEU A 292 8.93 7.53 2.07
C LEU A 292 9.89 7.87 3.23
N ASP A 293 11.04 8.46 2.88
CA ASP A 293 12.02 8.90 3.85
C ASP A 293 11.65 10.30 4.36
N GLU A 294 11.69 10.50 5.70
CA GLU A 294 11.45 11.81 6.34
C GLU A 294 10.12 12.47 5.89
N VAL A 295 8.99 11.77 6.13
CA VAL A 295 7.67 12.26 5.73
C VAL A 295 7.38 13.65 6.30
N THR A 296 6.81 14.51 5.45
CA THR A 296 6.38 15.86 5.77
C THR A 296 4.85 15.96 5.72
N PRO A 297 4.23 17.03 6.24
CA PRO A 297 2.79 17.28 6.08
C PRO A 297 2.33 17.29 4.62
N GLY A 298 3.25 17.50 3.67
CA GLY A 298 2.97 17.44 2.25
C GLY A 298 2.70 16.03 1.72
N GLU A 299 3.15 14.98 2.40
CA GLU A 299 2.86 13.57 2.06
C GLU A 299 1.56 13.04 2.69
N ASP A 300 0.90 13.79 3.56
CA ASP A 300 -0.44 13.44 4.06
C ASP A 300 -1.43 13.26 2.90
N GLY A 301 -2.23 12.18 2.92
CA GLY A 301 -3.22 11.95 1.89
C GLY A 301 -3.45 10.49 1.54
N VAL A 302 -4.08 10.26 0.37
CA VAL A 302 -4.48 8.94 -0.10
C VAL A 302 -3.53 8.47 -1.19
N TYR A 303 -2.99 7.27 -1.00
CA TYR A 303 -2.16 6.55 -1.96
C TYR A 303 -2.96 5.39 -2.54
N ALA A 304 -2.87 5.19 -3.84
CA ALA A 304 -3.53 4.09 -4.54
C ALA A 304 -2.50 3.09 -5.06
N CYS A 305 -2.77 1.80 -4.86
CA CYS A 305 -2.07 0.72 -5.52
C CYS A 305 -2.96 0.14 -6.61
N LEU A 306 -2.45 0.07 -7.82
CA LEU A 306 -3.01 -0.62 -8.97
C LEU A 306 -2.19 -1.86 -9.26
N ALA A 307 -2.86 -3.00 -9.39
CA ALA A 307 -2.30 -4.26 -9.84
C ALA A 307 -2.92 -4.62 -11.20
N GLU A 308 -2.12 -4.89 -12.22
CA GLU A 308 -2.60 -5.16 -13.58
C GLU A 308 -1.81 -6.30 -14.22
N ASN A 309 -2.50 -7.22 -14.91
CA ASN A 309 -1.91 -8.19 -15.83
C ASN A 309 -2.77 -8.31 -17.11
N ALA A 310 -2.42 -9.22 -18.02
CA ALA A 310 -3.15 -9.42 -19.29
C ALA A 310 -4.61 -9.85 -19.11
N TYR A 311 -5.02 -10.34 -17.93
CA TYR A 311 -6.33 -10.89 -17.63
C TYR A 311 -7.24 -9.95 -16.84
N GLY A 312 -6.70 -8.86 -16.30
CA GLY A 312 -7.48 -7.83 -15.61
C GLY A 312 -6.66 -6.96 -14.65
N GLN A 313 -7.39 -6.24 -13.81
CA GLN A 313 -6.79 -5.30 -12.83
C GLN A 313 -7.59 -5.27 -11.54
N ASP A 314 -6.91 -4.95 -10.44
CA ASP A 314 -7.50 -4.62 -9.13
C ASP A 314 -6.84 -3.35 -8.59
N ASN A 315 -7.58 -2.55 -7.82
CA ASN A 315 -7.04 -1.36 -7.18
C ASN A 315 -7.52 -1.22 -5.73
N ARG A 316 -6.64 -0.72 -4.87
CA ARG A 316 -6.96 -0.37 -3.48
C ARG A 316 -6.24 0.91 -3.08
N THR A 317 -6.76 1.54 -2.03
CA THR A 317 -6.20 2.77 -1.49
C THR A 317 -5.84 2.64 -0.03
N VAL A 318 -4.79 3.36 0.40
CA VAL A 318 -4.36 3.52 1.79
C VAL A 318 -4.26 4.99 2.12
N GLY A 319 -4.74 5.39 3.30
CA GLY A 319 -4.55 6.73 3.84
C GLY A 319 -3.26 6.80 4.64
N LEU A 320 -2.41 7.78 4.35
CA LEU A 320 -1.29 8.19 5.19
C LEU A 320 -1.69 9.47 5.91
N SER A 321 -1.65 9.47 7.23
CA SER A 321 -1.86 10.65 8.06
C SER A 321 -0.56 11.05 8.74
N VAL A 322 -0.05 12.23 8.42
CA VAL A 322 1.20 12.76 8.99
C VAL A 322 0.89 13.65 10.18
N MET A 323 1.36 13.24 11.35
CA MET A 323 1.19 13.97 12.61
C MET A 323 2.34 14.96 12.80
N TYR A 324 2.01 16.24 13.07
CA TYR A 324 3.02 17.29 13.23
C TYR A 324 2.60 18.37 14.23
N ALA A 325 3.62 19.05 14.79
CA ALA A 325 3.42 20.19 15.69
C ALA A 325 2.77 21.37 14.96
N PRO A 326 2.04 22.25 15.68
CA PRO A 326 1.47 23.43 15.06
C PRO A 326 2.52 24.29 14.36
N TRP A 327 2.17 24.81 13.20
CA TRP A 327 2.97 25.86 12.55
C TRP A 327 2.91 27.13 13.39
N LYS A 328 3.87 28.05 13.15
CA LYS A 328 3.86 29.33 13.85
C LYS A 328 2.55 30.07 13.57
N PRO A 329 1.72 30.41 14.59
CA PRO A 329 0.46 31.10 14.37
C PRO A 329 0.62 32.39 13.59
N THR A 330 -0.31 32.64 12.69
CA THR A 330 -0.45 33.93 12.00
C THR A 330 -1.55 34.74 12.67
N VAL A 331 -1.31 36.05 12.82
CA VAL A 331 -2.25 36.97 13.45
C VAL A 331 -2.68 38.02 12.46
N ASN A 332 -3.97 38.10 12.19
CA ASN A 332 -4.60 39.09 11.31
C ASN A 332 -5.63 39.90 12.08
N GLY A 333 -5.72 41.21 11.80
CA GLY A 333 -6.72 42.05 12.41
C GLY A 333 -6.25 43.49 12.65
N THR A 334 -7.04 44.23 13.39
CA THR A 334 -6.78 45.62 13.73
C THR A 334 -5.78 45.68 14.88
N VAL A 335 -4.57 46.19 14.62
CA VAL A 335 -3.49 46.34 15.62
C VAL A 335 -3.36 47.78 16.14
N VAL A 336 -4.12 48.73 15.57
CA VAL A 336 -4.23 50.12 16.05
C VAL A 336 -5.72 50.45 16.07
N ALA A 337 -6.24 50.90 17.20
CA ALA A 337 -7.65 51.25 17.39
C ALA A 337 -7.77 52.47 18.27
N VAL A 338 -8.89 53.23 18.09
CA VAL A 338 -9.23 54.37 18.96
C VAL A 338 -10.06 53.89 20.12
N GLU A 339 -9.87 54.51 21.31
CA GLU A 339 -10.65 54.22 22.52
C GLU A 339 -12.16 54.19 22.21
N GLY A 340 -12.83 53.11 22.64
CA GLY A 340 -14.22 52.86 22.40
C GLY A 340 -14.55 52.12 21.09
N GLU A 341 -13.60 51.90 20.21
CA GLU A 341 -13.80 51.06 19.03
C GLU A 341 -13.77 49.54 19.37
N THR A 342 -14.35 48.75 18.50
CA THR A 342 -14.28 47.28 18.57
C THR A 342 -13.09 46.76 17.79
N VAL A 343 -12.26 45.94 18.40
CA VAL A 343 -11.10 45.29 17.77
C VAL A 343 -11.41 43.81 17.58
N SER A 344 -11.20 43.31 16.36
CA SER A 344 -11.30 41.91 16.03
C SER A 344 -9.94 41.40 15.55
N ILE A 345 -9.46 40.33 16.17
CA ILE A 345 -8.18 39.71 15.91
C ILE A 345 -8.39 38.23 15.64
N LEU A 346 -7.92 37.76 14.48
CA LEU A 346 -7.95 36.36 14.07
C LEU A 346 -6.55 35.78 14.20
N CYS A 347 -6.44 34.73 15.01
CA CYS A 347 -5.24 33.89 15.09
C CYS A 347 -5.49 32.55 14.39
N SER A 348 -4.64 32.17 13.45
CA SER A 348 -4.78 30.93 12.71
C SER A 348 -3.46 30.17 12.59
N THR A 349 -3.55 28.83 12.56
CA THR A 349 -2.43 27.92 12.39
C THR A 349 -2.86 26.67 11.67
N GLN A 350 -1.93 25.75 11.40
CA GLN A 350 -2.19 24.40 10.90
C GLN A 350 -1.41 23.40 11.72
N SER A 351 -2.02 22.27 12.02
CA SER A 351 -1.37 21.12 12.67
C SER A 351 -2.19 19.85 12.48
N ASN A 352 -1.58 18.72 12.74
CA ASN A 352 -2.27 17.44 12.84
C ASN A 352 -1.74 16.69 14.09
N PRO A 353 -2.60 16.36 15.06
CA PRO A 353 -4.02 16.73 15.17
C PRO A 353 -4.22 18.23 15.37
N ASP A 354 -5.48 18.67 15.19
CA ASP A 354 -5.88 20.06 15.37
C ASP A 354 -5.46 20.59 16.74
N PRO A 355 -5.03 21.89 16.84
CA PRO A 355 -4.40 22.43 18.02
C PRO A 355 -5.41 22.94 19.05
N ILE A 356 -4.89 23.24 20.24
CA ILE A 356 -5.51 24.16 21.17
C ILE A 356 -4.91 25.54 20.89
N LEU A 357 -5.75 26.50 20.48
CA LEU A 357 -5.36 27.89 20.30
C LEU A 357 -5.76 28.72 21.53
N THR A 358 -4.82 29.52 22.02
CA THR A 358 -5.06 30.40 23.17
C THR A 358 -4.47 31.78 22.92
N ILE A 359 -5.27 32.83 23.11
CA ILE A 359 -4.80 34.21 23.14
C ILE A 359 -4.76 34.68 24.58
N PHE A 360 -3.62 35.27 24.99
CA PHE A 360 -3.47 35.84 26.30
C PHE A 360 -2.71 37.18 26.26
N LYS A 361 -2.97 37.99 27.28
CA LYS A 361 -2.23 39.22 27.56
C LYS A 361 -1.60 39.08 28.93
N GLU A 362 -0.27 39.30 29.02
CA GLU A 362 0.52 39.04 30.23
C GLU A 362 0.35 37.63 30.78
N LYS A 363 -0.49 37.42 31.79
CA LYS A 363 -0.81 36.11 32.41
C LYS A 363 -2.29 35.75 32.32
N GLN A 364 -3.10 36.59 31.71
CA GLN A 364 -4.54 36.40 31.61
C GLN A 364 -4.90 35.78 30.26
N ILE A 365 -5.58 34.63 30.29
CA ILE A 365 -6.17 34.03 29.10
C ILE A 365 -7.44 34.84 28.73
N LEU A 366 -7.51 35.28 27.48
CA LEU A 366 -8.60 36.06 26.94
C LEU A 366 -9.58 35.20 26.14
N ALA A 367 -9.04 34.27 25.34
CA ALA A 367 -9.83 33.34 24.53
C ALA A 367 -9.08 32.03 24.34
N THR A 368 -9.83 30.92 24.20
CA THR A 368 -9.29 29.60 23.90
C THR A 368 -10.30 28.83 23.04
N VAL A 369 -9.80 28.13 22.01
CA VAL A 369 -10.55 27.12 21.27
C VAL A 369 -9.79 25.81 21.29
N ILE A 370 -10.50 24.70 21.22
CA ILE A 370 -9.95 23.35 21.31
C ILE A 370 -10.30 22.59 20.05
N TYR A 371 -9.28 22.02 19.37
CA TYR A 371 -9.41 21.29 18.10
C TYR A 371 -9.95 22.15 16.95
N GLU A 372 -9.52 23.41 16.91
CA GLU A 372 -9.82 24.33 15.84
C GLU A 372 -8.53 25.05 15.40
N ASN A 373 -8.42 25.33 14.11
CA ASN A 373 -7.25 25.96 13.51
C ASN A 373 -7.32 27.49 13.49
N GLU A 374 -8.45 28.05 13.94
CA GLU A 374 -8.71 29.50 13.96
C GLU A 374 -9.34 29.91 15.31
N LEU A 375 -8.85 31.03 15.85
CA LEU A 375 -9.37 31.65 17.05
C LEU A 375 -9.59 33.13 16.80
N GLN A 376 -10.84 33.58 16.91
CA GLN A 376 -11.19 35.00 16.83
C GLN A 376 -11.36 35.61 18.25
N LEU A 377 -10.62 36.67 18.51
CA LEU A 377 -10.77 37.50 19.69
C LEU A 377 -11.46 38.79 19.33
N GLU A 378 -12.59 39.08 19.98
CA GLU A 378 -13.30 40.36 19.89
C GLU A 378 -13.18 41.15 21.20
N LEU A 379 -12.64 42.36 21.12
CA LEU A 379 -12.56 43.31 22.24
C LEU A 379 -13.54 44.45 21.95
N PRO A 380 -14.73 44.44 22.54
CA PRO A 380 -15.70 45.51 22.35
C PRO A 380 -15.32 46.74 23.17
N ALA A 381 -15.29 47.91 22.55
CA ALA A 381 -15.02 49.19 23.20
C ALA A 381 -13.66 49.21 23.95
N VAL A 382 -12.55 49.07 23.18
CA VAL A 382 -11.18 49.03 23.74
C VAL A 382 -10.87 50.27 24.59
N THR A 383 -10.13 50.06 25.64
CA THR A 383 -9.70 51.05 26.61
C THR A 383 -8.17 51.20 26.62
N PRO A 384 -7.60 52.25 27.24
CA PRO A 384 -6.15 52.40 27.39
C PRO A 384 -5.46 51.24 28.14
N GLU A 385 -6.22 50.41 28.87
CA GLU A 385 -5.71 49.21 29.54
C GLU A 385 -5.53 48.04 28.58
N ASP A 386 -6.19 48.08 27.41
CA ASP A 386 -6.04 47.07 26.36
C ASP A 386 -4.82 47.27 25.48
N ASP A 387 -4.15 48.42 25.56
CA ASP A 387 -2.86 48.68 24.92
C ASP A 387 -1.78 47.70 25.42
N GLY A 388 -0.94 47.16 24.53
CA GLY A 388 0.18 46.31 24.89
C GLY A 388 0.34 45.05 24.08
N GLU A 389 1.22 44.16 24.58
CA GLU A 389 1.60 42.92 23.93
C GLU A 389 0.64 41.78 24.25
N TYR A 390 0.22 41.09 23.21
CA TYR A 390 -0.60 39.89 23.25
C TYR A 390 0.15 38.73 22.63
N TRP A 391 -0.19 37.53 23.02
CA TRP A 391 0.38 36.31 22.52
C TRP A 391 -0.70 35.37 22.03
N CYS A 392 -0.55 34.86 20.81
CA CYS A 392 -1.31 33.71 20.32
C CYS A 392 -0.42 32.47 20.40
N VAL A 393 -0.87 31.44 21.08
CA VAL A 393 -0.20 30.16 21.29
C VAL A 393 -1.04 29.05 20.72
N ALA A 394 -0.39 28.20 19.92
CA ALA A 394 -0.94 26.96 19.39
C ALA A 394 -0.20 25.77 20.00
N GLU A 395 -0.91 24.77 20.48
CA GLU A 395 -0.33 23.59 21.14
C GLU A 395 -1.09 22.33 20.74
N ASN A 396 -0.37 21.27 20.41
CA ASN A 396 -0.87 19.91 20.34
C ASN A 396 0.13 18.95 21.00
N GLN A 397 -0.13 17.64 20.98
CA GLN A 397 0.75 16.66 21.63
C GLN A 397 2.17 16.58 21.04
N TYR A 398 2.43 17.13 19.86
CA TYR A 398 3.73 17.11 19.17
C TYR A 398 4.52 18.39 19.37
N GLY A 399 3.92 19.44 19.90
CA GLY A 399 4.66 20.67 20.23
C GLY A 399 3.80 21.90 20.40
N GLN A 400 4.51 23.02 20.64
CA GLN A 400 3.90 24.33 20.88
C GLN A 400 4.63 25.40 20.04
N ARG A 401 3.87 26.35 19.50
CA ARG A 401 4.37 27.54 18.80
C ARG A 401 3.58 28.76 19.23
N ALA A 402 4.24 29.92 19.21
CA ALA A 402 3.63 31.18 19.64
C ALA A 402 4.02 32.34 18.72
N THR A 403 3.12 33.32 18.62
CA THR A 403 3.34 34.60 17.95
C THR A 403 2.88 35.72 18.86
N ALA A 404 3.76 36.69 19.08
CA ALA A 404 3.41 37.93 19.78
C ALA A 404 2.91 38.99 18.76
N PHE A 405 1.97 39.81 19.20
CA PHE A 405 1.49 40.99 18.47
C PHE A 405 1.18 42.10 19.45
N ASN A 406 1.27 43.36 19.00
CA ASN A 406 0.97 44.52 19.80
C ASN A 406 -0.34 45.16 19.36
N LEU A 407 -1.24 45.40 20.29
CA LEU A 407 -2.41 46.26 20.10
C LEU A 407 -2.05 47.64 20.62
N SER A 408 -2.15 48.67 19.77
CA SER A 408 -1.99 50.06 20.17
C SER A 408 -3.34 50.74 20.25
N VAL A 409 -3.68 51.20 21.43
CA VAL A 409 -4.95 51.95 21.65
C VAL A 409 -4.63 53.43 21.69
N GLU A 410 -5.24 54.20 20.79
CA GLU A 410 -5.10 55.63 20.71
C GLU A 410 -6.22 56.34 21.49
N PHE A 411 -5.89 57.25 22.36
CA PHE A 411 -6.83 57.93 23.23
C PHE A 411 -6.42 59.36 23.58
N ALA A 412 -7.41 60.15 24.05
CA ALA A 412 -7.20 61.50 24.50
C ALA A 412 -6.32 61.57 25.79
N PRO A 413 -5.53 62.64 25.98
CA PRO A 413 -4.69 62.75 27.16
C PRO A 413 -5.46 62.65 28.48
N VAL A 414 -4.94 61.91 29.42
CA VAL A 414 -5.44 61.79 30.81
C VAL A 414 -4.36 62.29 31.75
N ILE A 415 -4.60 63.39 32.45
CA ILE A 415 -3.68 63.91 33.47
C ILE A 415 -3.90 63.15 34.77
N LEU A 416 -2.84 62.50 35.26
CA LEU A 416 -2.92 61.62 36.42
C LEU A 416 -2.93 62.39 37.73
N LEU A 417 -3.52 61.81 38.78
CA LEU A 417 -3.67 62.38 40.13
C LEU A 417 -2.33 62.66 40.85
N GLU A 418 -1.27 62.06 40.35
CA GLU A 418 0.10 62.29 40.85
C GLU A 418 0.65 63.67 40.47
N SER A 419 -0.01 64.35 39.56
CA SER A 419 0.38 65.68 39.09
C SER A 419 0.13 66.71 40.17
N HIS A 420 1.19 67.43 40.58
CA HIS A 420 1.14 68.40 41.66
C HIS A 420 2.27 69.42 41.57
N CYS A 421 2.17 70.52 42.33
CA CYS A 421 3.23 71.48 42.56
C CYS A 421 3.79 71.34 44.01
N ALA A 422 5.12 71.40 44.17
CA ALA A 422 5.78 71.38 45.47
C ALA A 422 6.86 72.49 45.54
N ALA A 423 7.04 73.06 46.76
CA ALA A 423 8.11 74.00 47.04
C ALA A 423 9.43 73.21 47.31
N ALA A 424 10.50 73.58 46.58
CA ALA A 424 11.83 73.01 46.73
C ALA A 424 12.83 74.16 46.98
N ARG A 425 13.15 74.49 48.29
CA ARG A 425 13.99 75.58 48.71
C ARG A 425 13.61 76.95 48.08
N ASP A 426 14.32 77.40 47.08
CA ASP A 426 14.11 78.66 46.38
C ASP A 426 13.38 78.53 45.04
N THR A 427 12.78 77.37 44.73
CA THR A 427 12.09 77.05 43.54
C THR A 427 10.73 76.36 43.80
N VAL A 428 9.78 76.50 42.90
CA VAL A 428 8.58 75.70 42.82
C VAL A 428 8.72 74.76 41.66
N GLN A 429 8.59 73.47 41.92
CA GLN A 429 8.52 72.45 40.89
C GLN A 429 7.09 71.93 40.76
N CYS A 430 6.58 71.96 39.52
CA CYS A 430 5.25 71.46 39.17
C CYS A 430 5.45 70.24 38.27
N LEU A 431 4.99 69.09 38.74
CA LEU A 431 4.97 67.82 38.04
C LEU A 431 3.62 67.63 37.35
N CYS A 432 3.62 67.38 36.05
CA CYS A 432 2.46 66.98 35.29
C CYS A 432 2.74 65.61 34.65
N VAL A 433 2.00 64.58 35.04
CA VAL A 433 2.11 63.21 34.55
C VAL A 433 0.85 62.94 33.68
N VAL A 434 1.09 62.68 32.39
CA VAL A 434 0.06 62.47 31.40
C VAL A 434 0.17 61.08 30.78
N LYS A 435 -0.91 60.35 30.79
CA LYS A 435 -1.07 59.10 30.02
C LYS A 435 -1.78 59.42 28.70
N SER A 436 -1.16 59.04 27.56
CA SER A 436 -1.70 59.36 26.23
C SER A 436 -1.09 58.54 25.14
N ASN A 437 -1.87 58.28 24.13
CA ASN A 437 -1.42 57.73 22.86
C ASN A 437 -2.25 58.34 21.72
N PRO A 438 -1.69 58.96 20.70
CA PRO A 438 -0.26 59.28 20.52
C PRO A 438 0.26 60.32 21.53
N GLU A 439 1.57 60.57 21.46
CA GLU A 439 2.26 61.46 22.35
C GLU A 439 1.62 62.86 22.40
N PRO A 440 1.34 63.38 23.63
CA PRO A 440 0.70 64.68 23.76
C PRO A 440 1.73 65.81 23.79
N SER A 441 1.32 67.00 23.40
CA SER A 441 2.02 68.22 23.79
C SER A 441 1.55 68.70 25.15
N VAL A 442 2.47 69.09 26.02
CA VAL A 442 2.16 69.60 27.36
C VAL A 442 2.55 71.08 27.44
N ALA A 443 1.66 71.89 28.03
CA ALA A 443 1.88 73.26 28.30
C ALA A 443 1.47 73.59 29.73
N PHE A 444 2.21 74.53 30.38
CA PHE A 444 1.89 75.02 31.71
C PHE A 444 1.43 76.48 31.58
N GLU A 445 0.21 76.73 32.02
CA GLU A 445 -0.37 78.06 32.05
C GLU A 445 -0.24 78.63 33.48
N LEU A 446 0.28 79.88 33.57
CA LEU A 446 0.43 80.66 34.78
C LEU A 446 -0.52 81.86 34.72
N PRO A 447 -1.81 81.71 35.12
CA PRO A 447 -2.79 82.73 35.02
C PRO A 447 -2.43 84.03 35.73
N SER A 448 -1.66 83.95 36.83
CA SER A 448 -1.19 85.11 37.60
C SER A 448 -0.15 85.96 36.85
N ARG A 449 0.48 85.40 35.81
CA ARG A 449 1.52 86.10 35.00
C ARG A 449 1.08 86.25 33.55
N ASN A 450 -0.08 85.72 33.17
CA ASN A 450 -0.60 85.63 31.82
C ASN A 450 0.47 85.08 30.82
N VAL A 451 1.15 84.00 31.23
CA VAL A 451 2.19 83.33 30.48
C VAL A 451 1.85 81.84 30.34
N THR A 452 2.06 81.30 29.13
CA THR A 452 2.03 79.85 28.83
C THR A 452 3.43 79.41 28.51
N VAL A 453 3.94 78.41 29.20
CA VAL A 453 5.27 77.85 29.01
C VAL A 453 5.10 76.47 28.37
N ASN A 454 5.70 76.31 27.17
CA ASN A 454 5.65 75.05 26.41
C ASN A 454 6.97 74.27 26.53
N GLU A 455 6.96 73.04 26.11
CA GLU A 455 8.17 72.15 26.08
C GLU A 455 9.31 72.70 25.25
N THR A 456 9.07 73.63 24.33
CA THR A 456 10.12 74.32 23.56
C THR A 456 11.02 75.20 24.41
N GLU A 457 10.56 75.65 25.61
CA GLU A 457 11.31 76.47 26.55
C GLU A 457 12.09 75.60 27.58
N ARG A 458 13.07 74.87 27.09
CA ARG A 458 13.89 73.89 27.87
C ARG A 458 14.56 74.45 29.12
N GLU A 459 14.66 75.73 29.26
CA GLU A 459 15.20 76.35 30.50
C GLU A 459 14.25 76.21 31.70
N PHE A 460 12.95 75.99 31.46
CA PHE A 460 11.90 75.95 32.48
C PHE A 460 11.16 74.61 32.54
N VAL A 461 11.11 73.84 31.40
CA VAL A 461 10.39 72.60 31.32
C VAL A 461 11.31 71.46 30.95
N TYR A 462 11.27 70.38 31.74
CA TYR A 462 11.91 69.11 31.46
C TYR A 462 10.80 68.06 31.24
N SER A 463 10.86 67.34 30.12
CA SER A 463 9.90 66.25 29.85
C SER A 463 10.61 64.94 29.60
N GLU A 464 10.10 63.87 30.17
CA GLU A 464 10.60 62.50 30.01
C GLU A 464 9.42 61.57 29.71
N ARG A 465 9.64 60.67 28.71
CA ARG A 465 8.63 59.69 28.30
C ARG A 465 9.03 58.26 28.73
N SER A 466 8.05 57.56 29.28
CA SER A 466 8.16 56.13 29.60
C SER A 466 6.88 55.40 29.15
N GLY A 467 6.93 54.71 27.98
CA GLY A 467 5.76 54.08 27.39
C GLY A 467 4.65 55.08 27.03
N LEU A 468 3.48 54.89 27.61
CA LEU A 468 2.32 55.78 27.43
C LEU A 468 2.33 56.99 28.34
N LEU A 469 3.29 57.08 29.29
CA LEU A 469 3.40 58.15 30.26
C LEU A 469 4.38 59.23 29.79
N LEU A 470 3.96 60.48 29.78
CA LEU A 470 4.80 61.65 29.63
C LEU A 470 4.83 62.42 30.96
N THR A 471 5.99 62.57 31.52
CA THR A 471 6.23 63.30 32.75
C THR A 471 6.88 64.61 32.42
N SER A 472 6.20 65.72 32.65
CA SER A 472 6.70 67.07 32.43
C SER A 472 6.88 67.82 33.73
N ILE A 473 8.04 68.43 33.95
CA ILE A 473 8.37 69.17 35.17
C ILE A 473 8.66 70.60 34.83
N LEU A 474 7.80 71.55 35.32
CA LEU A 474 8.04 72.97 35.29
C LEU A 474 8.81 73.42 36.51
N THR A 475 9.94 74.12 36.36
CA THR A 475 10.75 74.69 37.45
C THR A 475 10.65 76.20 37.42
N LEU A 476 10.03 76.80 38.46
CA LEU A 476 9.87 78.26 38.60
C LEU A 476 10.83 78.76 39.70
N ARG A 477 11.71 79.76 39.38
CA ARG A 477 12.60 80.43 40.31
C ARG A 477 11.97 81.72 40.88
N GLY A 478 12.06 81.94 42.17
CA GLY A 478 11.64 83.17 42.86
C GLY A 478 10.73 82.93 44.08
N GLN A 479 10.90 83.69 45.13
CA GLN A 479 10.06 83.70 46.34
C GLN A 479 8.74 84.45 46.02
N SER A 480 7.64 83.73 45.89
CA SER A 480 6.29 84.30 45.86
C SER A 480 5.64 84.15 47.25
N GLN A 481 5.06 85.21 47.81
CA GLN A 481 4.36 85.20 49.10
C GLN A 481 3.08 84.33 49.10
N ALA A 482 2.61 83.88 47.89
CA ALA A 482 1.47 82.99 47.72
C ALA A 482 1.86 81.86 46.74
N PRO A 483 1.38 80.63 46.93
CA PRO A 483 1.61 79.52 45.98
C PRO A 483 1.09 79.93 44.60
N PRO A 484 1.91 79.74 43.54
CA PRO A 484 1.46 80.06 42.18
C PRO A 484 0.37 79.09 41.75
N ARG A 485 -0.67 79.64 41.12
CA ARG A 485 -1.67 78.84 40.43
C ARG A 485 -1.09 78.40 39.09
N VAL A 486 -0.96 77.05 38.88
CA VAL A 486 -0.43 76.48 37.68
C VAL A 486 -1.45 75.50 37.09
N ILE A 487 -1.76 75.64 35.80
CA ILE A 487 -2.64 74.73 35.08
C ILE A 487 -1.77 73.99 34.08
N CYS A 488 -1.78 72.65 34.18
CA CYS A 488 -1.23 71.78 33.17
C CYS A 488 -2.27 71.47 32.09
N THR A 489 -1.93 71.77 30.84
CA THR A 489 -2.78 71.51 29.68
C THR A 489 -2.05 70.54 28.77
N SER A 490 -2.67 69.41 28.50
CA SER A 490 -2.14 68.37 27.58
C SER A 490 -3.07 68.20 26.40
N ARG A 491 -2.50 68.05 25.21
CA ARG A 491 -3.24 67.95 23.92
C ARG A 491 -2.58 66.94 22.98
N ASN A 492 -3.41 66.07 22.40
CA ASN A 492 -3.08 65.25 21.23
C ASN A 492 -4.17 65.36 20.11
N LEU A 493 -4.15 64.47 19.11
CA LEU A 493 -5.13 64.45 18.02
C LEU A 493 -6.57 64.16 18.51
N TYR A 494 -6.73 63.44 19.58
CA TYR A 494 -8.02 62.96 20.12
C TYR A 494 -8.63 63.87 21.17
N GLY A 495 -7.91 64.83 21.69
CA GLY A 495 -8.47 65.79 22.63
C GLY A 495 -7.48 66.65 23.38
N THR A 496 -8.07 67.50 24.23
CA THR A 496 -7.31 68.37 25.13
C THR A 496 -7.86 68.22 26.56
N LYS A 497 -6.95 68.12 27.51
CA LYS A 497 -7.28 68.04 28.95
C LYS A 497 -6.45 69.04 29.73
N SER A 498 -7.11 69.74 30.66
CA SER A 498 -6.43 70.68 31.53
C SER A 498 -6.74 70.36 33.01
N LEU A 499 -5.72 70.51 33.87
CA LEU A 499 -5.84 70.28 35.28
C LEU A 499 -5.10 71.37 36.05
N GLU A 500 -5.73 72.03 36.98
CA GLU A 500 -5.10 72.89 37.94
C GLU A 500 -4.28 72.04 38.95
N LEU A 501 -2.99 72.20 38.96
CA LEU A 501 -2.09 71.39 39.77
C LEU A 501 -2.22 71.72 41.27
N PRO A 502 -2.55 70.78 42.13
CA PRO A 502 -2.64 71.02 43.57
C PRO A 502 -1.24 71.32 44.14
N PHE A 503 -1.19 72.28 45.04
CA PHE A 503 0.06 72.64 45.70
C PHE A 503 0.22 71.84 47.01
N GLN A 504 1.21 71.00 47.05
CA GLN A 504 1.58 70.25 48.24
C GLN A 504 2.41 71.16 49.15
N GLY A 505 1.76 71.87 50.06
CA GLY A 505 2.41 72.66 51.09
C GLY A 505 3.05 71.79 52.17
N ALA A 506 4.24 72.13 52.57
CA ALA A 506 4.90 71.51 53.72
C ALA A 506 4.17 71.79 55.06
N ARG A 507 2.90 71.42 55.17
CA ARG A 507 2.11 71.45 56.42
C ARG A 507 0.92 70.52 56.30
N ASP A 508 1.11 69.32 56.82
CA ASP A 508 0.07 68.57 57.54
C ASP A 508 0.69 67.31 58.17
N CYS A 509 1.76 67.49 58.94
CA CYS A 509 2.12 66.61 60.04
C CYS A 509 1.63 67.21 61.35
N GLY A 510 0.34 67.45 61.52
CA GLY A 510 -0.16 68.07 62.77
C GLY A 510 -1.67 67.97 62.84
N ARG A 511 -2.24 66.76 63.05
CA ARG A 511 -3.49 66.44 63.80
C ARG A 511 -4.07 65.15 63.37
N LEU A 512 -3.63 64.08 63.97
CA LEU A 512 -4.36 62.86 64.30
C LEU A 512 -3.39 61.90 65.04
N CYS A 513 -2.80 62.38 66.14
CA CYS A 513 -2.31 61.47 67.14
C CYS A 513 -3.42 61.17 68.11
N HIS A 514 -4.16 60.09 67.87
CA HIS A 514 -4.95 59.46 68.93
C HIS A 514 -3.97 58.73 69.88
N PRO A 515 -4.13 58.89 71.22
CA PRO A 515 -3.18 58.36 72.19
C PRO A 515 -3.46 56.88 72.46
N ASN A 516 -2.75 55.98 71.80
CA ASN A 516 -2.58 54.60 72.27
C ASN A 516 -1.54 53.88 71.42
N CYS A 517 -0.26 54.19 71.67
CA CYS A 517 0.89 53.33 71.34
C CYS A 517 1.98 53.57 72.30
N HIS A 518 1.80 53.10 73.56
CA HIS A 518 2.88 52.79 74.46
C HIS A 518 3.18 51.30 74.44
N ARG A 519 4.45 51.01 74.31
CA ARG A 519 5.21 49.75 74.41
C ARG A 519 5.50 49.12 73.00
N LEU A 520 6.70 49.01 72.59
CA LEU A 520 7.92 48.50 73.22
C LEU A 520 9.13 48.92 72.36
N LEU A 521 9.98 49.72 72.90
CA LEU A 521 11.41 49.82 72.63
C LEU A 521 12.11 48.70 73.40
N HIS A 522 12.89 47.88 72.72
CA HIS A 522 14.13 47.34 73.19
C HIS A 522 14.99 46.86 72.02
N TYR A 523 16.02 47.63 71.73
CA TYR A 523 17.29 47.16 71.17
C TYR A 523 18.04 46.31 72.21
N PRO A 524 18.90 45.36 71.87
CA PRO A 524 20.26 45.75 71.51
C PRO A 524 20.94 44.95 70.38
N ASP A 525 21.82 45.69 69.74
CA ASP A 525 23.08 45.33 69.13
C ASP A 525 23.69 43.94 69.41
N THR A 526 24.23 43.29 68.41
CA THR A 526 25.64 42.98 68.18
C THR A 526 25.88 42.09 66.95
N GLN A 527 26.62 42.68 66.04
CA GLN A 527 27.88 42.23 65.41
C GLN A 527 28.00 40.88 64.67
N LYS A 528 28.52 41.07 63.45
CA LYS A 528 29.51 40.26 62.69
C LYS A 528 29.05 38.95 62.17
N GLY A 529 29.15 38.68 60.92
CA GLY A 529 30.22 38.81 59.96
C GLY A 529 30.19 37.61 59.02
N THR A 530 30.67 37.83 57.81
CA THR A 530 31.23 36.88 56.87
C THR A 530 30.33 36.18 55.88
N THR A 531 30.50 36.63 54.65
CA THR A 531 30.42 35.89 53.35
C THR A 531 31.38 34.68 53.33
N PRO A 532 31.53 33.93 52.28
CA PRO A 532 30.58 33.21 51.34
C PRO A 532 30.99 31.74 51.20
N GLN A 533 30.28 30.96 50.44
CA GLN A 533 30.85 29.96 49.51
C GLN A 533 29.80 28.99 48.95
N SER A 534 29.69 29.03 47.64
CA SER A 534 29.75 27.95 46.66
C SER A 534 29.84 26.50 47.16
N CYS A 535 29.06 25.62 46.51
CA CYS A 535 29.42 24.29 46.01
C CYS A 535 28.16 23.65 45.45
N SER A 536 28.00 23.51 44.19
CA SER A 536 28.42 22.48 43.22
C SER A 536 28.23 21.03 43.67
N ALA A 537 27.56 20.35 42.79
CA ALA A 537 27.78 18.99 42.32
C ALA A 537 27.17 17.80 43.07
N ALA A 538 26.42 17.11 42.34
CA ALA A 538 26.66 15.76 41.82
C ALA A 538 25.91 14.58 42.45
N THR A 539 25.28 13.89 41.54
CA THR A 539 25.26 12.43 41.33
C THR A 539 24.41 11.50 42.20
N SER A 540 23.60 10.84 41.47
CA SER A 540 23.43 9.36 41.38
C SER A 540 22.45 8.63 42.29
N ALA A 541 21.65 7.88 41.55
CA ALA A 541 21.34 6.47 41.73
C ALA A 541 20.19 6.03 42.64
N SER A 542 19.22 5.47 41.94
CA SER A 542 18.67 4.12 42.10
C SER A 542 17.63 3.79 43.17
N LEU A 543 16.66 3.06 42.64
CA LEU A 543 15.91 1.95 43.26
C LEU A 543 14.73 2.24 44.21
N GLY A 544 13.57 1.88 43.70
CA GLY A 544 12.83 0.87 44.43
C GLY A 544 11.46 1.22 45.00
N HIS A 545 10.48 0.54 44.45
CA HIS A 545 9.32 0.00 45.13
C HIS A 545 8.06 0.83 45.45
N ARG A 546 7.04 0.45 44.66
CA ARG A 546 5.64 0.07 45.09
C ARG A 546 5.06 0.72 46.33
N LYS A 547 3.92 1.34 46.18
CA LYS A 547 2.66 0.84 46.78
C LYS A 547 1.44 1.71 46.44
N ASN A 548 0.37 0.99 46.13
CA ASN A 548 -1.04 1.33 46.08
C ASN A 548 -1.52 2.40 47.06
N MET A 549 -2.42 3.26 46.60
CA MET A 549 -3.58 3.65 47.41
C MET A 549 -4.80 3.96 46.54
N ARG A 550 -5.85 3.18 46.79
CA ARG A 550 -7.23 3.40 46.38
C ARG A 550 -7.81 4.62 47.11
N VAL A 551 -8.63 5.42 46.43
CA VAL A 551 -9.81 6.04 47.06
C VAL A 551 -11.00 5.97 46.11
N ARG A 552 -12.12 5.55 46.70
CA ARG A 552 -13.45 5.26 46.17
C ARG A 552 -14.29 6.53 45.99
N GLY A 553 -15.34 6.38 45.16
CA GLY A 553 -16.59 7.15 45.17
C GLY A 553 -17.18 7.13 43.77
N ALA A 554 -17.99 6.25 43.32
CA ALA A 554 -19.39 5.84 43.57
C ALA A 554 -20.37 6.94 43.09
N TRP A 555 -21.18 6.48 42.14
CA TRP A 555 -22.63 6.53 41.87
C TRP A 555 -22.86 6.38 40.38
N ASP A 556 -23.26 5.27 39.90
CA ASP A 556 -24.50 4.48 39.81
C ASP A 556 -25.55 5.13 38.89
N LEU A 557 -25.96 4.45 37.84
CA LEU A 557 -27.17 3.70 37.61
C LEU A 557 -27.41 3.35 36.11
N ARG A 558 -27.56 2.04 35.90
CA ARG A 558 -28.51 1.29 35.03
C ARG A 558 -28.20 1.30 33.53
N GLY A 559 -28.15 0.19 32.85
CA GLY A 559 -28.59 -1.19 33.08
C GLY A 559 -28.67 -1.86 31.72
N GLY A 560 -28.36 -3.15 31.66
CA GLY A 560 -28.67 -3.97 30.49
C GLY A 560 -27.63 -5.08 30.23
N CYS A 561 -27.83 -6.23 30.89
CA CYS A 561 -27.18 -7.52 30.64
C CYS A 561 -27.45 -8.05 29.24
N TRP A 562 -26.48 -8.74 28.65
CA TRP A 562 -26.58 -10.14 28.18
C TRP A 562 -25.19 -10.77 28.14
N ALA A 563 -25.08 -11.87 28.89
CA ALA A 563 -23.94 -12.74 29.00
C ALA A 563 -24.01 -13.87 27.96
N PHE A 564 -22.84 -14.37 27.56
CA PHE A 564 -22.44 -15.77 27.29
C PHE A 564 -21.00 -15.66 26.79
N GLY A 565 -19.99 -16.18 27.42
CA GLY A 565 -19.81 -17.51 27.96
C GLY A 565 -18.89 -18.27 27.03
N GLY A 566 -17.63 -18.53 27.46
CA GLY A 566 -16.79 -19.49 26.77
C GLY A 566 -15.30 -19.16 26.81
N SER A 567 -14.65 -19.62 27.81
CA SER A 567 -13.19 -19.63 28.03
C SER A 567 -12.49 -20.81 27.32
N PRO A 568 -11.15 -20.96 27.44
CA PRO A 568 -10.21 -21.18 26.34
C PRO A 568 -9.66 -22.61 26.31
N GLN A 569 -9.05 -23.01 25.21
CA GLN A 569 -8.08 -24.10 25.21
C GLN A 569 -6.92 -23.84 24.25
N SER A 570 -5.74 -23.78 24.86
CA SER A 570 -4.43 -24.07 24.35
C SER A 570 -4.37 -25.34 23.49
N TRP A 571 -3.42 -25.39 22.50
CA TRP A 571 -2.41 -26.47 22.32
C TRP A 571 -1.56 -26.18 21.08
N THR A 572 -0.26 -26.11 21.35
CA THR A 572 0.99 -26.28 20.55
C THR A 572 1.17 -25.46 19.29
#